data_69b8d9086411a4ad7d696627c5f1d63f
#
_entry.id   69b8d9086411a4ad7d696627c5f1d63f
#
_cell.length_a   1.000
_cell.length_b   1.000
_cell.length_c   1.000
_cell.angle_alpha   90.00
_cell.angle_beta   90.00
_cell.angle_gamma   90.00
#
_symmetry.space_group_name_H-M   'P 1'
#
loop_
_entity.id
_entity.type
_entity.pdbx_description
1 polymer ?
#
loop_
_entity_poly.entity_id
_entity_poly.type
_entity_poly.pdbx_seq_one_letter_code
_entity_poly.pdbx_strand_id
1 'polypeptide(L)'
;MMNETTVLRDLRMSRGWSLQDLAEKLDGAVSRQSLHKYENGDATPSPSILTKLARIFGVTPLELVTGPDCLVEIKAFRKRAGLRVKTEKALRDQFVEEAQKRFAVQFKCEGQLRVKKELQGVCADEEPECAAKKLRQHWSLGEAAIASLTTTMEDHQIHVILLEADEKFDGVCAVAKGASGTPCGYAVGVRKMESGGRQRLTLAHELGHLVLDTEDEDKAFRFAGALLAPKE
;
A
#
# COMPACT_ATOMS: atom_id res chain seq x y z
N MET A 1 -3.74 10.98 -19.36
CA MET A 1 -2.45 10.38 -19.74
C MET A 1 -1.43 10.91 -18.77
N MET A 2 -0.95 10.08 -17.82
CA MET A 2 0.17 10.46 -16.94
C MET A 2 1.44 10.45 -17.80
N ASN A 3 2.20 11.53 -17.76
CA ASN A 3 3.44 11.66 -18.52
C ASN A 3 4.46 10.63 -18.03
N GLU A 4 4.88 9.71 -18.90
CA GLU A 4 5.90 8.67 -18.67
C GLU A 4 7.26 9.20 -18.16
N THR A 5 7.45 10.51 -18.27
CA THR A 5 8.66 11.25 -17.94
C THR A 5 8.90 11.51 -16.46
N THR A 6 7.90 11.35 -15.62
CA THR A 6 7.95 11.74 -14.21
C THR A 6 8.61 10.72 -13.29
N VAL A 7 8.57 9.42 -13.61
CA VAL A 7 9.07 8.36 -12.71
C VAL A 7 10.58 8.47 -12.45
N LEU A 8 11.38 8.62 -13.49
CA LEU A 8 12.84 8.75 -13.35
C LEU A 8 13.22 9.98 -12.51
N ARG A 9 12.58 11.12 -12.75
CA ARG A 9 12.78 12.35 -12.00
C ARG A 9 12.37 12.18 -10.54
N ASP A 10 11.20 11.60 -10.30
CA ASP A 10 10.66 11.39 -8.96
C ASP A 10 11.58 10.47 -8.15
N LEU A 11 12.05 9.36 -8.73
CA LEU A 11 13.01 8.45 -8.11
C LEU A 11 14.35 9.12 -7.79
N ARG A 12 14.87 9.97 -8.68
CA ARG A 12 16.10 10.74 -8.43
C ARG A 12 15.91 11.74 -7.28
N MET A 13 14.80 12.49 -7.32
CA MET A 13 14.49 13.49 -6.30
C MET A 13 14.28 12.87 -4.93
N SER A 14 13.61 11.71 -4.84
CA SER A 14 13.41 10.99 -3.58
C SER A 14 14.73 10.54 -2.92
N ARG A 15 15.79 10.35 -3.73
CA ARG A 15 17.15 10.05 -3.23
C ARG A 15 17.96 11.29 -2.92
N GLY A 16 17.42 12.49 -3.13
CA GLY A 16 18.13 13.76 -2.96
C GLY A 16 19.25 13.97 -3.98
N TRP A 17 19.24 13.26 -5.11
CA TRP A 17 20.32 13.34 -6.11
C TRP A 17 20.08 14.46 -7.11
N SER A 18 21.16 15.18 -7.45
CA SER A 18 21.19 16.04 -8.63
C SER A 18 21.30 15.19 -9.92
N LEU A 19 21.08 15.81 -11.07
CA LEU A 19 21.35 15.16 -12.37
C LEU A 19 22.83 14.79 -12.54
N GLN A 20 23.73 15.56 -11.90
CA GLN A 20 25.15 15.29 -11.93
C GLN A 20 25.49 14.03 -11.11
N ASP A 21 24.92 13.90 -9.90
CA ASP A 21 25.11 12.73 -9.05
C ASP A 21 24.61 11.44 -9.76
N LEU A 22 23.49 11.53 -10.47
CA LEU A 22 22.96 10.39 -11.23
C LEU A 22 23.88 10.04 -12.42
N ALA A 23 24.44 11.03 -13.11
CA ALA A 23 25.39 10.79 -14.20
C ALA A 23 26.67 10.11 -13.69
N GLU A 24 27.18 10.51 -12.53
CA GLU A 24 28.33 9.88 -11.88
C GLU A 24 28.06 8.44 -11.46
N LYS A 25 26.86 8.15 -10.92
CA LYS A 25 26.44 6.77 -10.59
C LYS A 25 26.28 5.87 -11.81
N LEU A 26 26.15 6.44 -12.99
CA LEU A 26 26.15 5.72 -14.27
C LEU A 26 27.56 5.57 -14.87
N ASP A 27 28.62 5.89 -14.11
CA ASP A 27 30.02 5.84 -14.55
C ASP A 27 30.24 6.68 -15.82
N GLY A 28 29.52 7.79 -15.96
CA GLY A 28 29.60 8.65 -17.14
C GLY A 28 29.00 8.07 -18.42
N ALA A 29 28.30 6.92 -18.35
CA ALA A 29 27.65 6.31 -19.51
C ALA A 29 26.55 7.21 -20.12
N VAL A 30 26.05 8.19 -19.37
CA VAL A 30 25.01 9.14 -19.79
C VAL A 30 25.38 10.54 -19.26
N SER A 31 25.31 11.54 -20.14
CA SER A 31 25.54 12.92 -19.73
C SER A 31 24.36 13.49 -18.93
N ARG A 32 24.65 14.49 -18.08
CA ARG A 32 23.63 15.26 -17.38
C ARG A 32 22.56 15.81 -18.33
N GLN A 33 22.93 16.25 -19.53
CA GLN A 33 21.99 16.77 -20.53
C GLN A 33 21.07 15.67 -21.08
N SER A 34 21.62 14.47 -21.30
CA SER A 34 20.81 13.34 -21.76
C SER A 34 19.83 12.88 -20.68
N LEU A 35 20.26 12.85 -19.41
CA LEU A 35 19.37 12.55 -18.28
C LEU A 35 18.22 13.56 -18.17
N HIS A 36 18.52 14.85 -18.34
CA HIS A 36 17.47 15.88 -18.36
C HIS A 36 16.45 15.66 -19.48
N LYS A 37 16.91 15.27 -20.68
CA LYS A 37 16.02 14.92 -21.79
C LYS A 37 15.17 13.70 -21.48
N TYR A 38 15.74 12.68 -20.82
CA TYR A 38 14.99 11.49 -20.40
C TYR A 38 13.92 11.85 -19.36
N GLU A 39 14.23 12.70 -18.40
CA GLU A 39 13.27 13.15 -17.38
C GLU A 39 12.14 14.02 -17.94
N ASN A 40 12.35 14.69 -19.05
CA ASN A 40 11.34 15.52 -19.69
C ASN A 40 10.59 14.82 -20.84
N GLY A 41 11.03 13.58 -21.25
CA GLY A 41 10.48 12.83 -22.37
C GLY A 41 10.91 13.31 -23.73
N ASP A 42 11.90 14.18 -23.77
CA ASP A 42 12.48 14.68 -25.01
C ASP A 42 13.36 13.62 -25.71
N ALA A 43 13.70 12.54 -24.99
CA ALA A 43 14.44 11.39 -25.50
C ALA A 43 14.13 10.13 -24.69
N THR A 44 14.23 8.96 -25.34
CA THR A 44 14.06 7.66 -24.67
C THR A 44 15.42 7.02 -24.40
N PRO A 45 15.69 6.51 -23.16
CA PRO A 45 16.91 5.76 -22.88
C PRO A 45 17.00 4.50 -23.74
N SER A 46 18.21 4.12 -24.17
CA SER A 46 18.41 2.82 -24.80
C SER A 46 18.14 1.69 -23.80
N PRO A 47 17.82 0.45 -24.22
CA PRO A 47 17.58 -0.66 -23.33
C PRO A 47 18.73 -0.93 -22.33
N SER A 48 19.97 -0.71 -22.73
CA SER A 48 21.13 -0.89 -21.86
C SER A 48 21.21 0.21 -20.79
N ILE A 49 20.89 1.46 -21.13
CA ILE A 49 20.84 2.58 -20.18
C ILE A 49 19.64 2.40 -19.23
N LEU A 50 18.48 1.99 -19.76
CA LEU A 50 17.30 1.72 -18.95
C LEU A 50 17.57 0.65 -17.89
N THR A 51 18.28 -0.43 -18.27
CA THR A 51 18.69 -1.50 -17.34
C THR A 51 19.66 -0.99 -16.27
N LYS A 52 20.61 -0.13 -16.63
CA LYS A 52 21.55 0.47 -15.65
C LYS A 52 20.82 1.40 -14.68
N LEU A 53 19.95 2.26 -15.18
CA LEU A 53 19.12 3.15 -14.35
C LEU A 53 18.25 2.34 -13.39
N ALA A 54 17.54 1.31 -13.88
CA ALA A 54 16.72 0.44 -13.08
C ALA A 54 17.50 -0.23 -11.94
N ARG A 55 18.74 -0.69 -12.23
CA ARG A 55 19.63 -1.28 -11.21
C ARG A 55 20.04 -0.28 -10.14
N ILE A 56 20.36 0.96 -10.52
CA ILE A 56 20.75 2.03 -9.59
C ILE A 56 19.61 2.37 -8.63
N PHE A 57 18.38 2.41 -9.15
CA PHE A 57 17.20 2.69 -8.34
C PHE A 57 16.63 1.45 -7.63
N GLY A 58 17.08 0.23 -7.97
CA GLY A 58 16.59 -1.01 -7.38
C GLY A 58 15.18 -1.38 -7.85
N VAL A 59 14.81 -0.99 -9.06
CA VAL A 59 13.52 -1.23 -9.71
C VAL A 59 13.70 -2.05 -10.98
N THR A 60 12.62 -2.57 -11.57
CA THR A 60 12.67 -3.18 -12.90
C THR A 60 12.69 -2.09 -13.99
N PRO A 61 13.22 -2.40 -15.20
CA PRO A 61 13.13 -1.47 -16.33
C PRO A 61 11.70 -1.05 -16.69
N LEU A 62 10.73 -1.94 -16.49
CA LEU A 62 9.31 -1.63 -16.72
C LEU A 62 8.80 -0.63 -15.71
N GLU A 63 9.02 -0.87 -14.41
CA GLU A 63 8.63 0.06 -13.34
C GLU A 63 9.26 1.44 -13.49
N LEU A 64 10.46 1.53 -14.07
CA LEU A 64 11.12 2.81 -14.33
C LEU A 64 10.38 3.62 -15.40
N VAL A 65 9.71 2.96 -16.33
CA VAL A 65 8.95 3.60 -17.42
C VAL A 65 7.50 3.86 -17.03
N THR A 66 6.84 2.88 -16.46
CA THR A 66 5.38 2.91 -16.21
C THR A 66 5.01 3.27 -14.77
N GLY A 67 5.98 3.29 -13.85
CA GLY A 67 5.71 3.28 -12.40
C GLY A 67 5.48 1.86 -11.89
N PRO A 68 5.07 1.70 -10.63
CA PRO A 68 4.84 0.38 -10.06
C PRO A 68 3.68 -0.31 -10.80
N ASP A 69 3.98 -1.44 -11.42
CA ASP A 69 2.94 -2.34 -11.94
C ASP A 69 2.47 -3.22 -10.77
N CYS A 70 1.43 -2.76 -10.09
CA CYS A 70 0.82 -3.52 -9.01
C CYS A 70 -0.66 -3.81 -9.28
N LEU A 71 -1.02 -5.09 -9.17
CA LEU A 71 -2.40 -5.54 -9.19
C LEU A 71 -2.97 -5.44 -7.77
N VAL A 72 -4.00 -4.62 -7.58
CA VAL A 72 -4.73 -4.54 -6.31
C VAL A 72 -5.82 -5.61 -6.28
N GLU A 73 -5.65 -6.60 -5.42
CA GLU A 73 -6.58 -7.70 -5.22
C GLU A 73 -7.36 -7.49 -3.92
N ILE A 74 -8.68 -7.36 -4.02
CA ILE A 74 -9.56 -7.24 -2.84
C ILE A 74 -9.62 -8.60 -2.14
N LYS A 75 -9.26 -8.62 -0.85
CA LYS A 75 -9.30 -9.79 0.03
C LYS A 75 -10.65 -9.96 0.71
N ALA A 76 -11.20 -8.89 1.24
CA ALA A 76 -12.51 -8.89 1.85
C ALA A 76 -13.28 -7.61 1.49
N PHE A 77 -14.60 -7.73 1.39
CA PHE A 77 -15.49 -6.61 1.16
C PHE A 77 -16.76 -6.78 2.00
N ARG A 78 -16.86 -5.98 3.04
CA ARG A 78 -17.92 -6.07 4.02
C ARG A 78 -19.09 -5.14 3.69
N LYS A 79 -20.24 -5.73 3.56
CA LYS A 79 -21.51 -5.04 3.29
C LYS A 79 -22.67 -5.63 4.06
N ARG A 80 -23.67 -4.81 4.33
CA ARG A 80 -24.96 -5.26 4.85
C ARG A 80 -25.91 -5.68 3.72
N ALA A 81 -26.90 -6.44 4.05
CA ALA A 81 -27.96 -6.81 3.11
C ALA A 81 -28.60 -5.56 2.48
N GLY A 82 -28.88 -5.65 1.17
CA GLY A 82 -29.55 -4.59 0.42
C GLY A 82 -28.61 -3.51 -0.19
N LEU A 83 -27.28 -3.66 -0.13
CA LEU A 83 -26.39 -2.85 -0.97
C LEU A 83 -26.60 -3.25 -2.44
N ARG A 84 -26.90 -2.28 -3.28
CA ARG A 84 -27.14 -2.52 -4.71
C ARG A 84 -25.85 -2.96 -5.40
N VAL A 85 -25.94 -3.96 -6.29
CA VAL A 85 -24.78 -4.49 -7.05
C VAL A 85 -24.02 -3.39 -7.80
N LYS A 86 -24.73 -2.43 -8.39
CA LYS A 86 -24.09 -1.29 -9.08
C LYS A 86 -23.30 -0.42 -8.12
N THR A 87 -23.81 -0.17 -6.92
CA THR A 87 -23.14 0.62 -5.87
C THR A 87 -21.92 -0.13 -5.34
N GLU A 88 -22.04 -1.44 -5.09
CA GLU A 88 -20.92 -2.27 -4.68
C GLU A 88 -19.79 -2.24 -5.70
N LYS A 89 -20.11 -2.43 -6.99
CA LYS A 89 -19.10 -2.36 -8.04
C LYS A 89 -18.41 -1.01 -8.08
N ALA A 90 -19.17 0.09 -8.01
CA ALA A 90 -18.61 1.44 -8.01
C ALA A 90 -17.68 1.68 -6.81
N LEU A 91 -18.01 1.19 -5.62
CA LEU A 91 -17.16 1.30 -4.43
C LEU A 91 -15.88 0.47 -4.55
N ARG A 92 -15.97 -0.75 -5.12
CA ARG A 92 -14.78 -1.57 -5.41
C ARG A 92 -13.85 -0.88 -6.39
N ASP A 93 -14.40 -0.38 -7.50
CA ASP A 93 -13.62 0.30 -8.53
C ASP A 93 -12.96 1.57 -7.96
N GLN A 94 -13.71 2.39 -7.21
CA GLN A 94 -13.18 3.59 -6.54
C GLN A 94 -12.07 3.25 -5.55
N PHE A 95 -12.26 2.22 -4.71
CA PHE A 95 -11.26 1.80 -3.75
C PHE A 95 -9.96 1.35 -4.43
N VAL A 96 -10.07 0.52 -5.48
CA VAL A 96 -8.91 0.04 -6.24
C VAL A 96 -8.16 1.21 -6.89
N GLU A 97 -8.88 2.15 -7.51
CA GLU A 97 -8.28 3.34 -8.12
C GLU A 97 -7.53 4.21 -7.09
N GLU A 98 -8.13 4.46 -5.93
CA GLU A 98 -7.49 5.24 -4.85
C GLU A 98 -6.29 4.50 -4.25
N ALA A 99 -6.37 3.18 -4.08
CA ALA A 99 -5.25 2.36 -3.61
C ALA A 99 -4.07 2.41 -4.60
N GLN A 100 -4.34 2.26 -5.90
CA GLN A 100 -3.32 2.34 -6.95
C GLN A 100 -2.63 3.72 -6.96
N LYS A 101 -3.39 4.81 -6.81
CA LYS A 101 -2.82 6.17 -6.70
C LYS A 101 -1.87 6.29 -5.50
N ARG A 102 -2.25 5.75 -4.33
CA ARG A 102 -1.43 5.79 -3.13
C ARG A 102 -0.17 4.95 -3.27
N PHE A 103 -0.26 3.75 -3.82
CA PHE A 103 0.92 2.92 -4.13
C PHE A 103 1.85 3.60 -5.13
N ALA A 104 1.31 4.25 -6.16
CA ALA A 104 2.12 5.02 -7.11
C ALA A 104 2.86 6.18 -6.44
N VAL A 105 2.22 6.90 -5.50
CA VAL A 105 2.86 7.97 -4.72
C VAL A 105 3.95 7.39 -3.81
N GLN A 106 3.66 6.30 -3.08
CA GLN A 106 4.65 5.63 -2.22
C GLN A 106 5.87 5.19 -3.03
N PHE A 107 5.66 4.57 -4.19
CA PHE A 107 6.76 4.18 -5.08
C PHE A 107 7.61 5.36 -5.50
N LYS A 108 7.00 6.49 -5.86
CA LYS A 108 7.72 7.71 -6.24
C LYS A 108 8.54 8.29 -5.09
N CYS A 109 8.02 8.24 -3.86
CA CYS A 109 8.70 8.76 -2.68
C CYS A 109 9.82 7.83 -2.19
N GLU A 110 9.57 6.53 -2.15
CA GLU A 110 10.48 5.54 -1.54
C GLU A 110 11.34 4.79 -2.57
N GLY A 111 10.99 4.86 -3.84
CA GLY A 111 11.65 4.15 -4.93
C GLY A 111 11.36 2.67 -4.99
N GLN A 112 10.46 2.18 -4.13
CA GLN A 112 10.04 0.77 -4.09
C GLN A 112 8.75 0.64 -3.29
N LEU A 113 7.95 -0.38 -3.63
CA LEU A 113 6.88 -0.87 -2.78
C LEU A 113 7.43 -2.05 -1.98
N ARG A 114 7.38 -1.96 -0.67
CA ARG A 114 7.76 -3.05 0.23
C ARG A 114 6.69 -3.23 1.28
N VAL A 115 6.29 -4.46 1.47
CA VAL A 115 5.48 -4.86 2.62
C VAL A 115 6.42 -5.18 3.76
N LYS A 116 6.18 -4.61 4.93
CA LYS A 116 6.86 -5.06 6.13
C LYS A 116 6.52 -6.53 6.37
N LYS A 117 7.53 -7.36 6.65
CA LYS A 117 7.40 -8.83 6.81
C LYS A 117 6.35 -9.24 7.86
N GLU A 118 6.00 -8.35 8.74
CA GLU A 118 5.07 -8.53 9.84
C GLU A 118 3.62 -8.85 9.42
N LEU A 119 3.27 -8.47 8.18
CA LEU A 119 1.93 -8.73 7.63
C LEU A 119 1.91 -9.87 6.61
N GLN A 120 3.08 -10.45 6.31
CA GLN A 120 3.16 -11.57 5.36
C GLN A 120 2.94 -12.90 6.07
N GLY A 121 1.69 -13.24 6.35
CA GLY A 121 1.33 -14.59 6.80
C GLY A 121 1.92 -15.02 8.14
N VAL A 122 2.39 -14.07 8.95
CA VAL A 122 3.00 -14.36 10.26
C VAL A 122 2.01 -14.99 11.23
N CYS A 123 0.72 -14.85 10.96
CA CYS A 123 -0.35 -15.27 11.86
C CYS A 123 -1.49 -16.02 11.18
N ALA A 124 -1.33 -16.48 9.93
CA ALA A 124 -2.42 -17.12 9.17
C ALA A 124 -3.01 -18.36 9.86
N ASP A 125 -2.19 -19.13 10.59
CA ASP A 125 -2.60 -20.35 11.30
C ASP A 125 -2.82 -20.13 12.81
N GLU A 126 -2.82 -18.88 13.28
CA GLU A 126 -2.91 -18.59 14.72
C GLU A 126 -4.33 -18.24 15.16
N GLU A 127 -4.57 -18.43 16.46
CA GLU A 127 -5.77 -17.89 17.11
C GLU A 127 -5.75 -16.36 17.02
N PRO A 128 -6.88 -15.72 16.69
CA PRO A 128 -6.97 -14.29 16.45
C PRO A 128 -6.40 -13.40 17.57
N GLU A 129 -6.59 -13.81 18.82
CA GLU A 129 -6.08 -13.10 19.99
C GLU A 129 -4.56 -13.17 20.09
N CYS A 130 -3.97 -14.32 19.75
CA CYS A 130 -2.52 -14.49 19.71
C CYS A 130 -1.90 -13.64 18.58
N ALA A 131 -2.54 -13.63 17.42
CA ALA A 131 -2.12 -12.82 16.29
C ALA A 131 -2.16 -11.31 16.63
N ALA A 132 -3.23 -10.85 17.29
CA ALA A 132 -3.36 -9.47 17.74
C ALA A 132 -2.27 -9.09 18.76
N LYS A 133 -1.95 -9.98 19.71
CA LYS A 133 -0.88 -9.78 20.68
C LYS A 133 0.49 -9.68 20.01
N LYS A 134 0.79 -10.56 19.06
CA LYS A 134 2.03 -10.52 18.30
C LYS A 134 2.14 -9.24 17.47
N LEU A 135 1.05 -8.81 16.81
CA LEU A 135 1.04 -7.56 16.07
C LEU A 135 1.31 -6.36 16.97
N ARG A 136 0.69 -6.30 18.15
CA ARG A 136 0.95 -5.24 19.14
C ARG A 136 2.42 -5.22 19.58
N GLN A 137 3.02 -6.38 19.84
CA GLN A 137 4.45 -6.48 20.17
C GLN A 137 5.33 -5.99 19.03
N HIS A 138 5.01 -6.39 17.82
CA HIS A 138 5.75 -6.04 16.62
C HIS A 138 5.70 -4.54 16.33
N TRP A 139 4.54 -3.94 16.51
CA TRP A 139 4.31 -2.51 16.36
C TRP A 139 4.69 -1.69 17.61
N SER A 140 5.22 -2.35 18.65
CA SER A 140 5.62 -1.71 19.91
C SER A 140 4.51 -0.89 20.57
N LEU A 141 3.26 -1.35 20.46
CA LEU A 141 2.08 -0.64 21.00
C LEU A 141 1.88 -0.82 22.49
N GLY A 142 2.53 -1.81 23.11
CA GLY A 142 2.29 -2.16 24.53
C GLY A 142 0.84 -2.58 24.78
N GLU A 143 0.34 -2.38 26.01
CA GLU A 143 -1.04 -2.72 26.40
C GLU A 143 -1.98 -1.51 26.44
N ALA A 144 -1.43 -0.31 26.31
CA ALA A 144 -2.22 0.93 26.30
C ALA A 144 -3.17 1.04 25.10
N ALA A 145 -4.19 1.87 25.22
CA ALA A 145 -5.09 2.18 24.14
C ALA A 145 -4.32 2.80 22.94
N ILE A 146 -4.59 2.35 21.75
CA ILE A 146 -3.99 2.89 20.52
C ILE A 146 -4.55 4.30 20.30
N ALA A 147 -3.71 5.33 20.28
CA ALA A 147 -4.15 6.73 20.14
C ALA A 147 -4.86 6.96 18.80
N SER A 148 -4.24 6.55 17.69
CA SER A 148 -4.79 6.63 16.34
C SER A 148 -4.46 5.36 15.56
N LEU A 149 -5.46 4.51 15.32
CA LEU A 149 -5.24 3.30 14.53
C LEU A 149 -4.91 3.63 13.07
N THR A 150 -5.52 4.66 12.50
CA THR A 150 -5.20 5.14 11.14
C THR A 150 -3.73 5.50 11.02
N THR A 151 -3.22 6.37 11.88
CA THR A 151 -1.81 6.76 11.87
C THR A 151 -0.89 5.55 12.08
N THR A 152 -1.23 4.68 13.05
CA THR A 152 -0.46 3.45 13.29
C THR A 152 -0.38 2.56 12.06
N MET A 153 -1.50 2.38 11.34
CA MET A 153 -1.51 1.59 10.11
C MET A 153 -0.66 2.24 9.00
N GLU A 154 -0.79 3.56 8.82
CA GLU A 154 -0.02 4.30 7.82
C GLU A 154 1.48 4.32 8.12
N ASP A 155 1.89 4.45 9.37
CA ASP A 155 3.29 4.31 9.82
C ASP A 155 3.87 2.92 9.51
N HIS A 156 2.99 1.91 9.39
CA HIS A 156 3.33 0.55 9.00
C HIS A 156 3.03 0.24 7.53
N GLN A 157 2.90 1.29 6.69
CA GLN A 157 2.73 1.19 5.25
C GLN A 157 1.45 0.47 4.80
N ILE A 158 0.39 0.55 5.63
CA ILE A 158 -0.96 0.13 5.25
C ILE A 158 -1.76 1.39 4.91
N HIS A 159 -2.12 1.55 3.66
CA HIS A 159 -2.88 2.72 3.23
C HIS A 159 -4.31 2.67 3.73
N VAL A 160 -4.75 3.71 4.44
CA VAL A 160 -6.13 3.85 4.91
C VAL A 160 -6.90 4.80 4.00
N ILE A 161 -7.98 4.32 3.38
CA ILE A 161 -8.80 5.05 2.41
C ILE A 161 -10.19 5.28 3.00
N LEU A 162 -10.58 6.55 3.15
CA LEU A 162 -11.92 6.91 3.59
C LEU A 162 -12.83 7.06 2.37
N LEU A 163 -13.87 6.21 2.29
CA LEU A 163 -14.83 6.21 1.19
C LEU A 163 -16.13 6.90 1.61
N GLU A 164 -16.64 7.77 0.76
CA GLU A 164 -17.99 8.31 0.88
C GLU A 164 -18.97 7.23 0.38
N ALA A 165 -19.66 6.59 1.30
CA ALA A 165 -20.49 5.43 1.00
C ALA A 165 -21.77 5.41 1.86
N ASP A 166 -22.78 4.69 1.36
CA ASP A 166 -24.01 4.36 2.08
C ASP A 166 -23.71 3.58 3.37
N GLU A 167 -24.61 3.68 4.35
CA GLU A 167 -24.49 2.97 5.64
C GLU A 167 -24.45 1.43 5.52
N LYS A 168 -24.77 0.90 4.34
CA LYS A 168 -24.71 -0.53 4.03
C LYS A 168 -23.32 -1.02 3.63
N PHE A 169 -22.38 -0.14 3.42
CA PHE A 169 -20.96 -0.47 3.26
C PHE A 169 -20.24 -0.20 4.59
N ASP A 170 -19.49 -1.17 5.05
CA ASP A 170 -18.70 -1.03 6.27
C ASP A 170 -17.20 -0.91 5.95
N GLY A 171 -16.60 -1.87 5.22
CA GLY A 171 -15.18 -1.86 4.95
C GLY A 171 -14.74 -2.73 3.76
N VAL A 172 -13.49 -2.60 3.38
CA VAL A 172 -12.83 -3.38 2.34
C VAL A 172 -11.33 -3.43 2.62
N CYS A 173 -10.71 -4.56 2.38
CA CYS A 173 -9.25 -4.65 2.41
C CYS A 173 -8.69 -5.30 1.16
N ALA A 174 -7.46 -4.93 0.80
CA ALA A 174 -6.78 -5.41 -0.38
C ALA A 174 -5.28 -5.56 -0.19
N VAL A 175 -4.72 -6.43 -1.01
CA VAL A 175 -3.28 -6.64 -1.16
C VAL A 175 -2.87 -6.18 -2.55
N ALA A 176 -1.86 -5.34 -2.63
CA ALA A 176 -1.19 -5.06 -3.88
C ALA A 176 -0.14 -6.12 -4.14
N LYS A 177 -0.12 -6.68 -5.35
CA LYS A 177 0.87 -7.68 -5.78
C LYS A 177 1.66 -7.12 -6.94
N GLY A 178 2.98 -7.23 -6.88
CA GLY A 178 3.86 -6.90 -7.99
C GLY A 178 3.79 -7.92 -9.12
N ALA A 179 4.54 -7.69 -10.19
CA ALA A 179 4.59 -8.55 -11.38
C ALA A 179 4.97 -10.01 -11.06
N SER A 180 5.71 -10.27 -9.98
CA SER A 180 6.04 -11.62 -9.49
C SER A 180 4.91 -12.30 -8.72
N GLY A 181 3.77 -11.65 -8.51
CA GLY A 181 2.68 -12.11 -7.64
C GLY A 181 2.96 -11.95 -6.14
N THR A 182 4.13 -11.41 -5.77
CA THR A 182 4.50 -11.20 -4.37
C THR A 182 3.77 -9.97 -3.82
N PRO A 183 3.23 -10.01 -2.58
CA PRO A 183 2.67 -8.85 -1.93
C PRO A 183 3.66 -7.69 -1.85
N CYS A 184 3.25 -6.52 -2.26
CA CYS A 184 4.07 -5.30 -2.26
C CYS A 184 3.38 -4.11 -1.59
N GLY A 185 2.16 -4.26 -1.12
CA GLY A 185 1.44 -3.22 -0.39
C GLY A 185 0.12 -3.71 0.19
N TYR A 186 -0.41 -3.01 1.17
CA TYR A 186 -1.71 -3.25 1.77
C TYR A 186 -2.54 -1.97 1.79
N ALA A 187 -3.84 -2.11 1.57
CA ALA A 187 -4.78 -1.02 1.69
C ALA A 187 -6.05 -1.46 2.41
N VAL A 188 -6.59 -0.59 3.23
CA VAL A 188 -7.86 -0.75 3.92
C VAL A 188 -8.76 0.43 3.59
N GLY A 189 -9.96 0.16 3.11
CA GLY A 189 -11.00 1.15 2.85
C GLY A 189 -12.12 1.03 3.87
N VAL A 190 -12.50 2.14 4.47
CA VAL A 190 -13.66 2.18 5.38
C VAL A 190 -14.56 3.34 5.03
N ARG A 191 -15.82 3.21 5.37
CA ARG A 191 -16.77 4.30 5.24
C ARG A 191 -16.36 5.44 6.17
N LYS A 192 -16.37 6.67 5.65
CA LYS A 192 -16.24 7.86 6.48
C LYS A 192 -17.42 7.94 7.44
N MET A 193 -17.15 7.91 8.73
CA MET A 193 -18.16 7.86 9.80
C MET A 193 -17.96 9.02 10.77
N GLU A 194 -19.06 9.49 11.35
CA GLU A 194 -19.02 10.49 12.43
C GLU A 194 -18.51 9.89 13.75
N SER A 195 -18.83 8.61 14.01
CA SER A 195 -18.38 7.91 15.22
C SER A 195 -16.98 7.32 15.06
N GLY A 196 -16.00 7.94 15.71
CA GLY A 196 -14.59 7.46 15.69
C GLY A 196 -14.41 6.06 16.29
N GLY A 197 -15.21 5.67 17.28
CA GLY A 197 -15.14 4.33 17.88
C GLY A 197 -15.54 3.23 16.89
N ARG A 198 -16.62 3.44 16.14
CA ARG A 198 -17.08 2.48 15.14
C ARG A 198 -16.10 2.39 13.97
N GLN A 199 -15.58 3.52 13.49
CA GLN A 199 -14.59 3.56 12.43
C GLN A 199 -13.32 2.81 12.83
N ARG A 200 -12.86 3.00 14.09
CA ARG A 200 -11.71 2.27 14.64
C ARG A 200 -11.92 0.76 14.68
N LEU A 201 -13.11 0.31 15.13
CA LEU A 201 -13.43 -1.12 15.14
C LEU A 201 -13.44 -1.70 13.72
N THR A 202 -14.02 -1.00 12.76
CA THR A 202 -14.01 -1.43 11.35
C THR A 202 -12.58 -1.50 10.79
N LEU A 203 -11.74 -0.49 11.05
CA LEU A 203 -10.32 -0.53 10.64
C LEU A 203 -9.57 -1.72 11.23
N ALA A 204 -9.77 -2.00 12.52
CA ALA A 204 -9.14 -3.15 13.18
C ALA A 204 -9.64 -4.49 12.62
N HIS A 205 -10.91 -4.56 12.23
CA HIS A 205 -11.53 -5.73 11.63
C HIS A 205 -10.95 -6.00 10.21
N GLU A 206 -10.88 -4.98 9.35
CA GLU A 206 -10.28 -5.11 8.02
C GLU A 206 -8.78 -5.45 8.11
N LEU A 207 -8.08 -4.92 9.12
CA LEU A 207 -6.71 -5.30 9.41
C LEU A 207 -6.61 -6.79 9.80
N GLY A 208 -7.61 -7.31 10.53
CA GLY A 208 -7.70 -8.72 10.90
C GLY A 208 -7.72 -9.64 9.68
N HIS A 209 -8.50 -9.30 8.66
CA HIS A 209 -8.51 -10.06 7.40
C HIS A 209 -7.13 -10.12 6.73
N LEU A 210 -6.38 -9.01 6.76
CA LEU A 210 -5.03 -8.94 6.17
C LEU A 210 -4.00 -9.74 6.98
N VAL A 211 -4.03 -9.62 8.32
CA VAL A 211 -3.06 -10.26 9.22
C VAL A 211 -3.25 -11.77 9.30
N LEU A 212 -4.52 -12.21 9.36
CA LEU A 212 -4.88 -13.63 9.44
C LEU A 212 -4.98 -14.30 8.06
N ASP A 213 -4.87 -13.52 6.98
CA ASP A 213 -5.14 -13.96 5.59
C ASP A 213 -6.42 -14.79 5.49
N THR A 214 -7.52 -14.29 6.08
CA THR A 214 -8.79 -15.01 6.21
C THR A 214 -9.97 -14.18 5.71
N GLU A 215 -11.00 -14.87 5.20
CA GLU A 215 -12.31 -14.28 4.91
C GLU A 215 -13.32 -14.51 6.06
N ASP A 216 -12.89 -15.19 7.13
CA ASP A 216 -13.73 -15.52 8.29
C ASP A 216 -13.99 -14.26 9.13
N GLU A 217 -15.24 -13.81 9.11
CA GLU A 217 -15.72 -12.61 9.80
C GLU A 217 -15.54 -12.72 11.33
N ASP A 218 -15.81 -13.90 11.92
CA ASP A 218 -15.71 -14.11 13.36
C ASP A 218 -14.26 -14.02 13.82
N LYS A 219 -13.33 -14.59 13.06
CA LYS A 219 -11.88 -14.46 13.34
C LYS A 219 -11.43 -13.02 13.25
N ALA A 220 -11.85 -12.28 12.22
CA ALA A 220 -11.50 -10.87 12.06
C ALA A 220 -12.07 -10.01 13.21
N PHE A 221 -13.30 -10.29 13.69
CA PHE A 221 -13.87 -9.60 14.85
C PHE A 221 -13.14 -9.91 16.16
N ARG A 222 -12.79 -11.18 16.40
CA ARG A 222 -12.02 -11.58 17.59
C ARG A 222 -10.65 -10.89 17.58
N PHE A 223 -9.98 -10.85 16.43
CA PHE A 223 -8.72 -10.13 16.24
C PHE A 223 -8.89 -8.65 16.58
N ALA A 224 -9.90 -7.98 16.00
CA ALA A 224 -10.15 -6.56 16.20
C ALA A 224 -10.40 -6.23 17.68
N GLY A 225 -11.18 -7.05 18.37
CA GLY A 225 -11.43 -6.92 19.80
C GLY A 225 -10.14 -7.01 20.61
N ALA A 226 -9.32 -8.03 20.38
CA ALA A 226 -8.05 -8.23 21.07
C ALA A 226 -7.00 -7.15 20.73
N LEU A 227 -6.99 -6.65 19.50
CA LEU A 227 -6.10 -5.56 19.11
C LEU A 227 -6.44 -4.25 19.82
N LEU A 228 -7.72 -3.91 19.93
CA LEU A 228 -8.17 -2.64 20.50
C LEU A 228 -8.27 -2.66 22.02
N ALA A 229 -8.56 -3.81 22.63
CA ALA A 229 -8.72 -4.01 24.06
C ALA A 229 -7.98 -5.30 24.47
N PRO A 230 -6.64 -5.25 24.55
CA PRO A 230 -5.86 -6.42 24.98
C PRO A 230 -6.27 -6.83 26.40
N LYS A 231 -6.40 -8.12 26.62
CA LYS A 231 -6.56 -8.67 27.98
C LYS A 231 -5.19 -8.72 28.64
N GLU A 232 -5.13 -8.30 29.90
CA GLU A 232 -3.97 -8.44 30.78
C GLU A 232 -3.52 -9.90 30.91
#